data_4bc63de58a0684e7299a8bf680aae72a
#
_entry.id   4bc63de58a0684e7299a8bf680aae72a
#
_cell.length_a   1.000
_cell.length_b   1.000
_cell.length_c   1.000
_cell.angle_alpha   90.00
_cell.angle_beta   90.00
_cell.angle_gamma   90.00
#
_symmetry.space_group_name_H-M   'P 1'
#
loop_
_entity.id
_entity.type
_entity.pdbx_description
1 polymer ?
#
loop_
_entity_poly.entity_id
_entity_poly.type
_entity_poly.pdbx_seq_one_letter_code
_entity_poly.pdbx_strand_id
1 'polypeptide(L)'
;VPPIQSPHSMISDNGVSAVSSSVSAKSSDKEPVMERIDRHVDFSWWGTPKEGLGEDYRVEWEGYVPVERNDSLLFFVDAQGGYRLWIDGKLCLDASASQSFDCRQVAVDGQKGARLHVKLEYLNQRSLPAEIRLGYDYKGNLDFSEALRLARQADVVIFCGGLDGSI
;
A
#
# COMPACT_ATOMS: atom_id res chain seq x y z
N VAL A 1 -22.99 14.86 0.67
CA VAL A 1 -22.34 13.67 0.11
C VAL A 1 -20.86 13.89 0.33
N PRO A 2 -20.17 13.06 1.13
CA PRO A 2 -18.73 13.18 1.25
C PRO A 2 -18.06 12.86 -0.09
N PRO A 3 -16.92 13.49 -0.43
CA PRO A 3 -16.22 13.21 -1.67
C PRO A 3 -15.76 11.74 -1.69
N ILE A 4 -15.93 11.08 -2.82
CA ILE A 4 -15.39 9.76 -3.08
C ILE A 4 -13.87 9.92 -3.13
N GLN A 5 -13.19 9.46 -2.10
CA GLN A 5 -11.73 9.43 -2.07
C GLN A 5 -11.25 8.35 -3.04
N SER A 6 -10.27 8.70 -3.86
CA SER A 6 -9.60 7.76 -4.76
C SER A 6 -9.02 6.58 -3.98
N PRO A 7 -9.10 5.34 -4.50
CA PRO A 7 -8.58 4.15 -3.81
C PRO A 7 -7.04 4.10 -3.70
N HIS A 8 -6.34 5.19 -3.99
CA HIS A 8 -4.89 5.25 -4.03
C HIS A 8 -4.23 6.00 -2.86
N SER A 9 -4.99 6.45 -1.87
CA SER A 9 -4.41 7.14 -0.73
C SER A 9 -4.60 6.35 0.55
N MET A 10 -3.53 5.81 1.08
CA MET A 10 -3.45 5.33 2.46
C MET A 10 -3.44 6.52 3.41
N ILE A 11 -4.50 7.31 3.41
CA ILE A 11 -4.65 8.37 4.39
C ILE A 11 -6.11 8.37 4.85
N SER A 12 -6.36 7.76 5.98
CA SER A 12 -7.35 8.36 6.84
C SER A 12 -6.61 9.46 7.63
N ASP A 13 -7.05 10.69 7.55
CA ASP A 13 -6.57 11.82 8.37
C ASP A 13 -6.76 11.59 9.90
N ASN A 14 -7.28 10.46 10.29
CA ASN A 14 -7.51 10.02 11.65
C ASN A 14 -6.51 8.92 12.05
N GLY A 15 -5.25 9.34 12.37
CA GLY A 15 -4.40 8.59 13.28
C GLY A 15 -3.86 7.27 12.78
N VAL A 16 -3.23 7.22 11.62
CA VAL A 16 -2.34 6.10 11.27
C VAL A 16 -1.17 6.12 12.24
N SER A 17 -1.00 5.06 13.00
CA SER A 17 0.24 4.85 13.76
C SER A 17 1.40 4.90 12.78
N ALA A 18 2.34 5.79 13.03
CA ALA A 18 3.52 5.94 12.17
C ALA A 18 4.17 4.58 11.90
N VAL A 19 4.50 4.32 10.65
CA VAL A 19 5.13 3.08 10.23
C VAL A 19 6.64 3.25 10.37
N SER A 20 7.28 2.39 11.15
CA SER A 20 8.74 2.33 11.22
C SER A 20 9.27 1.78 9.89
N SER A 21 10.25 2.46 9.30
CA SER A 21 10.93 1.98 8.11
C SER A 21 12.41 1.78 8.35
N SER A 22 12.95 0.71 7.79
CA SER A 22 14.37 0.42 7.78
C SER A 22 14.87 0.17 6.36
N VAL A 23 16.02 0.75 6.02
CA VAL A 23 16.65 0.60 4.72
C VAL A 23 17.97 -0.15 4.89
N SER A 24 18.17 -1.22 4.14
CA SER A 24 19.41 -2.00 4.14
C SER A 24 19.88 -2.34 2.73
N ALA A 25 21.19 -2.52 2.55
CA ALA A 25 21.74 -3.08 1.32
C ALA A 25 21.34 -4.56 1.21
N LYS A 26 20.99 -5.03 -0.01
CA LYS A 26 20.49 -6.38 -0.27
C LYS A 26 21.42 -7.51 0.15
N SER A 27 22.71 -7.28 0.24
CA SER A 27 23.73 -8.30 0.42
C SER A 27 24.13 -8.58 1.86
N SER A 28 23.45 -8.01 2.85
CA SER A 28 23.92 -8.21 4.22
C SER A 28 22.77 -8.35 5.24
N ASP A 29 22.89 -9.37 6.07
CA ASP A 29 22.33 -9.44 7.42
C ASP A 29 22.91 -8.34 8.34
N LYS A 30 23.36 -7.22 7.78
CA LYS A 30 23.93 -6.07 8.46
C LYS A 30 22.82 -5.16 8.93
N GLU A 31 23.14 -4.43 9.99
CA GLU A 31 22.28 -3.39 10.54
C GLU A 31 21.77 -2.44 9.43
N PRO A 32 20.52 -1.95 9.54
CA PRO A 32 19.97 -1.04 8.57
C PRO A 32 20.83 0.23 8.48
N VAL A 33 21.07 0.70 7.26
CA VAL A 33 21.86 1.92 7.02
C VAL A 33 21.07 3.19 7.31
N MET A 34 19.75 3.07 7.41
CA MET A 34 18.85 4.17 7.74
C MET A 34 17.57 3.60 8.38
N GLU A 35 17.11 4.27 9.44
CA GLU A 35 15.83 4.04 10.07
C GLU A 35 15.08 5.37 10.18
N ARG A 36 13.79 5.36 9.96
CA ARG A 36 12.91 6.54 10.11
C ARG A 36 11.48 6.11 10.34
N ILE A 37 10.61 7.08 10.58
CA ILE A 37 9.18 6.89 10.69
C ILE A 37 8.52 7.53 9.48
N ASP A 38 7.78 6.74 8.73
CA ASP A 38 6.95 7.18 7.60
C ASP A 38 5.48 7.19 8.01
N ARG A 39 4.73 8.20 7.60
CA ARG A 39 3.29 8.27 7.87
C ARG A 39 2.49 7.37 6.92
N HIS A 40 3.03 7.12 5.75
CA HIS A 40 2.43 6.29 4.71
C HIS A 40 3.54 5.68 3.85
N VAL A 41 3.22 4.62 3.14
CA VAL A 41 4.10 4.00 2.15
C VAL A 41 3.61 4.41 0.76
N ASP A 42 4.21 5.47 0.23
CA ASP A 42 4.01 5.96 -1.14
C ASP A 42 5.31 6.62 -1.58
N PHE A 43 6.14 5.86 -2.27
CA PHE A 43 7.49 6.28 -2.62
C PHE A 43 7.80 6.01 -4.08
N SER A 44 8.47 6.97 -4.70
CA SER A 44 9.09 6.85 -6.02
C SER A 44 10.51 7.41 -5.96
N TRP A 45 11.49 6.60 -6.33
CA TRP A 45 12.89 7.00 -6.34
C TRP A 45 13.47 6.84 -7.75
N TRP A 46 14.07 7.92 -8.27
CA TRP A 46 14.88 7.90 -9.50
C TRP A 46 16.34 7.53 -9.23
N GLY A 47 16.66 7.20 -8.00
CA GLY A 47 17.96 6.80 -7.52
C GLY A 47 17.82 5.89 -6.32
N THR A 48 18.59 6.15 -5.27
CA THR A 48 18.55 5.36 -4.03
C THR A 48 17.94 6.17 -2.89
N PRO A 49 17.25 5.53 -1.92
CA PRO A 49 16.68 6.22 -0.77
C PRO A 49 17.70 6.96 0.10
N LYS A 50 18.97 6.59 -0.01
CA LYS A 50 20.07 7.18 0.73
C LYS A 50 21.32 7.22 -0.16
N GLU A 51 22.05 8.32 -0.11
CA GLU A 51 23.35 8.48 -0.79
C GLU A 51 24.34 7.41 -0.34
N GLY A 52 25.07 6.84 -1.28
CA GLY A 52 26.03 5.75 -1.03
C GLY A 52 25.42 4.36 -0.89
N LEU A 53 24.09 4.22 -0.96
CA LEU A 53 23.42 2.94 -1.09
C LEU A 53 23.51 2.47 -2.55
N GLY A 54 23.91 1.22 -2.77
CA GLY A 54 23.94 0.63 -4.12
C GLY A 54 22.55 0.53 -4.75
N GLU A 55 22.49 0.23 -6.04
CA GLU A 55 21.23 0.08 -6.78
C GLU A 55 20.38 -1.10 -6.30
N ASP A 56 21.01 -2.11 -5.71
CA ASP A 56 20.32 -3.25 -5.07
C ASP A 56 20.13 -2.93 -3.58
N TYR A 57 18.91 -2.68 -3.15
CA TYR A 57 18.57 -2.38 -1.76
C TYR A 57 17.25 -2.99 -1.34
N ARG A 58 17.06 -3.07 -0.04
CA ARG A 58 15.83 -3.51 0.61
C ARG A 58 15.31 -2.41 1.52
N VAL A 59 14.01 -2.21 1.49
CA VAL A 59 13.29 -1.36 2.45
C VAL A 59 12.24 -2.21 3.14
N GLU A 60 12.17 -2.11 4.46
CA GLU A 60 11.13 -2.75 5.25
C GLU A 60 10.32 -1.67 5.98
N TRP A 61 9.01 -1.82 5.96
CA TRP A 61 8.07 -1.04 6.76
C TRP A 61 7.32 -1.97 7.69
N GLU A 62 7.17 -1.55 8.93
CA GLU A 62 6.47 -2.31 9.95
C GLU A 62 5.60 -1.38 10.79
N GLY A 63 4.34 -1.76 11.00
CA GLY A 63 3.39 -0.93 11.71
C GLY A 63 2.07 -1.62 11.99
N TYR A 64 1.08 -0.84 12.42
CA TYR A 64 -0.24 -1.36 12.78
C TYR A 64 -1.35 -0.57 12.11
N VAL A 65 -2.33 -1.30 11.58
CA VAL A 65 -3.56 -0.75 11.04
C VAL A 65 -4.68 -0.96 12.05
N PRO A 66 -5.30 0.10 12.61
CA PRO A 66 -6.45 -0.03 13.48
C PRO A 66 -7.69 -0.46 12.68
N VAL A 67 -8.47 -1.38 13.22
CA VAL A 67 -9.73 -1.83 12.63
C VAL A 67 -10.90 -1.11 13.31
N GLU A 68 -11.56 -0.21 12.60
CA GLU A 68 -12.59 0.67 13.16
C GLU A 68 -14.00 0.07 13.11
N ARG A 69 -14.23 -0.94 12.25
CA ARG A 69 -15.52 -1.63 12.06
C ARG A 69 -15.34 -3.10 11.72
N ASN A 70 -16.40 -3.87 11.89
CA ASN A 70 -16.46 -5.28 11.47
C ASN A 70 -16.68 -5.32 9.95
N ASP A 71 -15.59 -5.43 9.19
CA ASP A 71 -15.59 -5.52 7.73
C ASP A 71 -14.25 -6.10 7.28
N SER A 72 -14.19 -6.68 6.09
CA SER A 72 -12.92 -7.08 5.50
C SER A 72 -12.15 -5.83 5.02
N LEU A 73 -10.86 -5.77 5.35
CA LEU A 73 -9.95 -4.78 4.78
C LEU A 73 -9.31 -5.37 3.52
N LEU A 74 -9.31 -4.60 2.47
CA LEU A 74 -8.64 -4.92 1.22
C LEU A 74 -7.32 -4.13 1.16
N PHE A 75 -6.20 -4.83 1.26
CA PHE A 75 -4.87 -4.25 1.13
C PHE A 75 -4.43 -4.29 -0.33
N PHE A 76 -3.83 -3.20 -0.81
CA PHE A 76 -3.32 -3.05 -2.18
C PHE A 76 -1.83 -2.76 -2.12
N VAL A 77 -1.06 -3.42 -2.96
CA VAL A 77 0.36 -3.10 -3.16
C VAL A 77 0.59 -2.87 -4.64
N ASP A 78 1.08 -1.68 -4.98
CA ASP A 78 1.56 -1.33 -6.31
C ASP A 78 3.07 -1.13 -6.22
N ALA A 79 3.85 -1.80 -7.05
CA ALA A 79 5.28 -1.69 -7.00
C ALA A 79 5.95 -1.87 -8.35
N GLN A 80 7.03 -1.13 -8.57
CA GLN A 80 8.05 -1.40 -9.58
C GLN A 80 9.24 -2.04 -8.87
N GLY A 81 9.36 -3.38 -8.97
CA GLY A 81 10.33 -4.19 -8.23
C GLY A 81 9.68 -5.30 -7.42
N GLY A 82 10.49 -6.04 -6.67
CA GLY A 82 10.02 -7.15 -5.83
C GLY A 82 9.43 -6.67 -4.51
N TYR A 83 8.43 -7.38 -3.98
CA TYR A 83 7.89 -7.11 -2.65
C TYR A 83 7.27 -8.32 -1.98
N ARG A 84 7.09 -8.23 -0.66
CA ARG A 84 6.32 -9.16 0.16
C ARG A 84 5.50 -8.40 1.18
N LEU A 85 4.27 -8.86 1.41
CA LEU A 85 3.37 -8.31 2.43
C LEU A 85 2.97 -9.39 3.42
N TRP A 86 3.20 -9.12 4.71
CA TRP A 86 2.70 -9.94 5.82
C TRP A 86 1.67 -9.15 6.62
N ILE A 87 0.64 -9.85 7.06
CA ILE A 87 -0.39 -9.34 7.96
C ILE A 87 -0.53 -10.36 9.10
N ASP A 88 -0.36 -9.89 10.33
CA ASP A 88 -0.32 -10.70 11.56
C ASP A 88 0.66 -11.90 11.44
N GLY A 89 1.83 -11.64 10.84
CA GLY A 89 2.88 -12.63 10.64
C GLY A 89 2.64 -13.62 9.49
N LYS A 90 1.45 -13.59 8.85
CA LYS A 90 1.14 -14.44 7.70
C LYS A 90 1.57 -13.76 6.41
N LEU A 91 2.34 -14.44 5.58
CA LEU A 91 2.66 -13.97 4.22
C LEU A 91 1.38 -13.99 3.37
N CYS A 92 0.93 -12.80 2.97
CA CYS A 92 -0.30 -12.60 2.20
C CYS A 92 -0.04 -12.36 0.73
N LEU A 93 1.02 -11.60 0.40
CA LEU A 93 1.45 -11.38 -0.98
C LEU A 93 2.94 -11.65 -1.10
N ASP A 94 3.34 -12.36 -2.15
CA ASP A 94 4.73 -12.56 -2.54
C ASP A 94 4.90 -12.30 -4.04
N ALA A 95 5.58 -11.21 -4.34
CA ALA A 95 6.02 -10.81 -5.67
C ALA A 95 7.53 -10.54 -5.68
N SER A 96 8.29 -11.18 -4.79
CA SER A 96 9.72 -10.93 -4.58
C SER A 96 10.60 -11.15 -5.82
N ALA A 97 10.12 -11.93 -6.78
CA ALA A 97 10.80 -12.16 -8.06
C ALA A 97 10.40 -11.16 -9.16
N SER A 98 9.45 -10.24 -8.90
CA SER A 98 9.01 -9.25 -9.89
C SER A 98 10.13 -8.25 -10.20
N GLN A 99 10.31 -7.94 -11.48
CA GLN A 99 11.23 -6.92 -11.99
C GLN A 99 10.50 -5.84 -12.80
N SER A 100 9.18 -5.93 -12.88
CA SER A 100 8.32 -4.99 -13.59
C SER A 100 7.25 -4.48 -12.64
N PHE A 101 6.46 -3.51 -13.11
CA PHE A 101 5.30 -3.04 -12.36
C PHE A 101 4.32 -4.18 -12.09
N ASP A 102 3.93 -4.33 -10.84
CA ASP A 102 2.99 -5.34 -10.36
C ASP A 102 2.00 -4.68 -9.38
N CYS A 103 0.73 -5.04 -9.52
CA CYS A 103 -0.36 -4.55 -8.69
C CYS A 103 -1.14 -5.73 -8.16
N ARG A 104 -1.16 -5.92 -6.83
CA ARG A 104 -1.89 -7.01 -6.18
C ARG A 104 -2.69 -6.54 -4.99
N GLN A 105 -3.72 -7.32 -4.69
CA GLN A 105 -4.57 -7.08 -3.53
C GLN A 105 -4.84 -8.35 -2.74
N VAL A 106 -5.11 -8.18 -1.44
CA VAL A 106 -5.51 -9.26 -0.53
C VAL A 106 -6.56 -8.75 0.45
N ALA A 107 -7.59 -9.55 0.67
CA ALA A 107 -8.61 -9.27 1.68
C ALA A 107 -8.25 -9.96 3.01
N VAL A 108 -8.43 -9.24 4.11
CA VAL A 108 -8.23 -9.72 5.48
C VAL A 108 -9.45 -9.35 6.30
N ASP A 109 -10.00 -10.32 7.01
CA ASP A 109 -11.17 -10.07 7.87
C ASP A 109 -10.77 -9.22 9.08
N GLY A 110 -11.49 -8.12 9.25
CA GLY A 110 -11.28 -7.17 10.33
C GLY A 110 -12.36 -7.25 11.39
N GLN A 111 -11.97 -7.30 12.64
CA GLN A 111 -12.86 -7.16 13.80
C GLN A 111 -12.66 -5.78 14.44
N LYS A 112 -13.75 -5.06 14.67
CA LYS A 112 -13.71 -3.74 15.29
C LYS A 112 -12.92 -3.75 16.59
N GLY A 113 -11.96 -2.84 16.71
CA GLY A 113 -11.09 -2.68 17.88
C GLY A 113 -9.79 -3.51 17.80
N ALA A 114 -9.67 -4.41 16.82
CA ALA A 114 -8.40 -5.08 16.54
C ALA A 114 -7.36 -4.13 15.93
N ARG A 115 -6.11 -4.53 15.97
CA ARG A 115 -4.99 -3.88 15.29
C ARG A 115 -4.24 -4.93 14.49
N LEU A 116 -4.26 -4.81 13.19
CA LEU A 116 -3.51 -5.69 12.30
C LEU A 116 -2.04 -5.27 12.26
N HIS A 117 -1.14 -6.19 12.58
CA HIS A 117 0.29 -6.00 12.39
C HIS A 117 0.62 -6.15 10.91
N VAL A 118 1.16 -5.11 10.29
CA VAL A 118 1.48 -5.08 8.86
C VAL A 118 2.99 -4.92 8.69
N LYS A 119 3.59 -5.82 7.92
CA LYS A 119 4.98 -5.72 7.49
C LYS A 119 5.04 -5.78 5.97
N LEU A 120 5.68 -4.79 5.35
CA LEU A 120 5.96 -4.75 3.93
C LEU A 120 7.47 -4.74 3.71
N GLU A 121 7.95 -5.61 2.85
CA GLU A 121 9.32 -5.64 2.34
C GLU A 121 9.30 -5.24 0.86
N TYR A 122 10.17 -4.32 0.48
CA TYR A 122 10.43 -3.95 -0.91
C TYR A 122 11.88 -4.29 -1.29
N LEU A 123 12.04 -4.89 -2.45
CA LEU A 123 13.31 -5.36 -2.97
C LEU A 123 13.59 -4.65 -4.31
N ASN A 124 14.41 -3.59 -4.27
CA ASN A 124 14.87 -3.01 -5.53
C ASN A 124 15.98 -3.88 -6.12
N GLN A 125 15.81 -4.24 -7.39
CA GLN A 125 16.76 -5.01 -8.19
C GLN A 125 17.11 -4.21 -9.45
N ARG A 126 17.74 -3.04 -9.24
CA ARG A 126 18.13 -2.12 -10.32
C ARG A 126 16.95 -1.59 -11.15
N SER A 127 15.74 -1.59 -10.60
CA SER A 127 14.59 -0.95 -11.23
C SER A 127 14.66 0.56 -11.10
N LEU A 128 14.45 1.28 -12.20
CA LEU A 128 14.31 2.74 -12.21
C LEU A 128 13.12 3.12 -13.10
N PRO A 129 12.20 3.94 -12.62
CA PRO A 129 12.09 4.36 -11.22
C PRO A 129 11.78 3.17 -10.29
N ALA A 130 12.26 3.24 -9.05
CA ALA A 130 11.84 2.31 -8.02
C ALA A 130 10.58 2.87 -7.36
N GLU A 131 9.50 2.11 -7.36
CA GLU A 131 8.20 2.58 -6.85
C GLU A 131 7.58 1.54 -5.94
N ILE A 132 6.96 2.01 -4.86
CA ILE A 132 6.19 1.17 -3.94
C ILE A 132 5.08 1.98 -3.28
N ARG A 133 3.86 1.45 -3.31
CA ARG A 133 2.70 1.97 -2.59
C ARG A 133 2.02 0.84 -1.84
N LEU A 134 1.62 1.12 -0.62
CA LEU A 134 0.75 0.24 0.15
C LEU A 134 -0.49 1.02 0.55
N GLY A 135 -1.66 0.53 0.17
CA GLY A 135 -2.95 1.08 0.53
C GLY A 135 -3.85 0.05 1.18
N TYR A 136 -4.87 0.51 1.90
CA TYR A 136 -5.98 -0.34 2.32
C TYR A 136 -7.29 0.45 2.32
N ASP A 137 -8.39 -0.27 2.14
CA ASP A 137 -9.73 0.25 2.33
C ASP A 137 -10.65 -0.87 2.82
N TYR A 138 -11.78 -0.52 3.41
CA TYR A 138 -12.79 -1.49 3.75
C TYR A 138 -13.52 -1.97 2.49
N LYS A 139 -13.71 -3.28 2.39
CA LYS A 139 -14.40 -3.88 1.23
C LYS A 139 -15.77 -3.30 1.00
N GLY A 140 -16.51 -2.96 2.08
CA GLY A 140 -17.81 -2.31 1.99
C GLY A 140 -17.75 -0.91 1.35
N ASN A 141 -16.63 -0.18 1.43
CA ASN A 141 -16.47 1.10 0.75
C ASN A 141 -16.32 0.95 -0.77
N LEU A 142 -15.92 -0.24 -1.24
CA LEU A 142 -15.72 -0.57 -2.65
C LEU A 142 -16.94 -1.30 -3.24
N ASP A 143 -18.04 -1.39 -2.51
CA ASP A 143 -19.30 -1.97 -2.99
C ASP A 143 -20.11 -0.91 -3.74
N PHE A 144 -20.09 -0.99 -5.06
CA PHE A 144 -20.85 -0.14 -5.97
C PHE A 144 -22.20 -0.75 -6.39
N SER A 145 -22.67 -1.83 -5.73
CA SER A 145 -23.87 -2.55 -6.13
C SER A 145 -25.11 -1.66 -6.17
N GLU A 146 -25.27 -0.75 -5.21
CA GLU A 146 -26.39 0.19 -5.16
C GLU A 146 -26.28 1.24 -6.28
N ALA A 147 -25.11 1.78 -6.55
CA ALA A 147 -24.90 2.70 -7.66
C ALA A 147 -25.19 2.02 -9.00
N LEU A 148 -24.76 0.77 -9.19
CA LEU A 148 -25.08 -0.02 -10.37
C LEU A 148 -26.58 -0.33 -10.49
N ARG A 149 -27.25 -0.60 -9.37
CA ARG A 149 -28.71 -0.82 -9.36
C ARG A 149 -29.44 0.44 -9.80
N LEU A 150 -29.06 1.60 -9.28
CA LEU A 150 -29.64 2.89 -9.67
C LEU A 150 -29.37 3.23 -11.15
N ALA A 151 -28.14 3.00 -11.61
CA ALA A 151 -27.75 3.23 -12.99
C ALA A 151 -28.57 2.40 -13.98
N ARG A 152 -28.92 1.15 -13.63
CA ARG A 152 -29.78 0.29 -14.47
C ARG A 152 -31.24 0.74 -14.56
N GLN A 153 -31.70 1.61 -13.66
CA GLN A 153 -33.06 2.14 -13.62
C GLN A 153 -33.16 3.57 -14.20
N ALA A 154 -32.04 4.21 -14.49
CA ALA A 154 -31.99 5.56 -15.00
C ALA A 154 -32.04 5.56 -16.52
N ASP A 155 -32.76 6.56 -17.10
CA ASP A 155 -32.79 6.78 -18.55
C ASP A 155 -31.43 7.31 -19.06
N VAL A 156 -30.68 8.01 -18.19
CA VAL A 156 -29.35 8.57 -18.49
C VAL A 156 -28.45 8.43 -17.28
N VAL A 157 -27.23 7.98 -17.49
CA VAL A 157 -26.17 7.92 -16.48
C VAL A 157 -25.05 8.87 -16.89
N ILE A 158 -24.71 9.79 -16.01
CA ILE A 158 -23.56 10.69 -16.22
C ILE A 158 -22.42 10.16 -15.32
N PHE A 159 -21.36 9.66 -15.93
CA PHE A 159 -20.15 9.27 -15.24
C PHE A 159 -19.14 10.43 -15.24
N CYS A 160 -18.85 10.95 -14.05
CA CYS A 160 -17.81 11.95 -13.84
C CYS A 160 -16.58 11.23 -13.27
N GLY A 161 -15.69 10.81 -14.12
CA GLY A 161 -14.41 10.21 -13.77
C GLY A 161 -13.29 11.13 -14.26
N GLY A 162 -12.19 11.17 -13.51
CA GLY A 162 -11.00 11.94 -13.90
C GLY A 162 -9.83 11.61 -13.04
N LEU A 163 -8.66 11.93 -13.54
CA LEU A 163 -7.44 11.98 -12.73
C LEU A 163 -7.51 13.29 -11.92
N ASP A 164 -7.23 13.23 -10.62
CA ASP A 164 -7.00 14.47 -9.89
C ASP A 164 -5.66 15.06 -10.35
N GLY A 165 -5.55 16.39 -10.31
CA GLY A 165 -4.40 17.11 -10.85
C GLY A 165 -3.13 17.02 -9.98
N SER A 166 -2.97 15.98 -9.18
CA SER A 166 -1.80 15.71 -8.34
C SER A 166 -0.80 14.76 -9.01
N ILE A 167 -0.60 14.92 -10.32
CA ILE A 167 0.47 14.27 -11.06
C ILE A 167 1.63 15.25 -11.22
#